data_1f21136b988b8458bb89e00d9b8aa6d7
#
_entry.id   1f21136b988b8458bb89e00d9b8aa6d7
#
_cell.length_a   1.000
_cell.length_b   1.000
_cell.length_c   1.000
_cell.angle_alpha   90.00
_cell.angle_beta   90.00
_cell.angle_gamma   90.00
#
_symmetry.space_group_name_H-M   'P 1'
#
loop_
_entity.id
_entity.type
_entity.pdbx_description
1 polymer ?
#
loop_
_entity_poly.entity_id
_entity_poly.type
_entity_poly.pdbx_seq_one_letter_code
_entity_poly.pdbx_strand_id
1 'polypeptide(L)'
;MKKYLLSIAVLMAATISFTSCDDDDDCPTCPPPATIVQNGVYVINEGSYYSKINGTLDFLGYDVANNTYSMTRNIFESVNGRSLGGTPNDALIVGDSVLCIAVADEKRVEFVNTTTKKAYAAVSIDTPRELAYESGSNYLYVSSYTGKVYKIDMTTRTIAGESEKVGANLEGIAVAGNKLYVCNSCNPDYTYNKNVVELNASTLAKNQDIEVVDNPVDVINAGSAIFILSMGNYADKPATVQMLKDGQLSTIGNAIMMAYDANLKRLYMVNV
;
A
#
# COMPACT_ATOMS: atom_id res chain seq x y z
N MET A 1 -14.57 11.78 6.36
CA MET A 1 -13.20 12.26 6.72
C MET A 1 -12.26 11.85 5.60
N LYS A 2 -11.48 12.79 5.06
CA LYS A 2 -10.57 12.50 3.94
C LYS A 2 -9.30 11.88 4.49
N LYS A 3 -9.08 10.60 4.21
CA LYS A 3 -7.78 9.95 4.45
C LYS A 3 -6.86 10.29 3.28
N TYR A 4 -5.74 10.93 3.56
CA TYR A 4 -4.65 11.09 2.60
C TYR A 4 -3.59 10.06 2.94
N LEU A 5 -3.49 8.98 2.16
CA LEU A 5 -2.35 8.07 2.25
C LEU A 5 -1.19 8.67 1.46
N LEU A 6 -0.16 9.09 2.15
CA LEU A 6 1.10 9.51 1.56
C LEU A 6 2.10 8.34 1.67
N SER A 7 2.17 7.50 0.65
CA SER A 7 3.24 6.49 0.57
C SER A 7 4.49 7.15 0.00
N ILE A 8 5.49 7.43 0.83
CA ILE A 8 6.76 8.02 0.42
C ILE A 8 7.73 6.90 0.06
N ALA A 9 7.93 6.64 -1.24
CA ALA A 9 9.02 5.81 -1.73
C ALA A 9 10.25 6.70 -2.01
N VAL A 10 11.31 6.54 -1.23
CA VAL A 10 12.60 7.23 -1.46
C VAL A 10 13.45 6.37 -2.39
N LEU A 11 13.76 6.88 -3.58
CA LEU A 11 14.65 6.23 -4.55
C LEU A 11 16.07 6.77 -4.42
N MET A 12 17.06 5.88 -4.40
CA MET A 12 18.49 6.23 -4.41
C MET A 12 18.91 6.87 -5.76
N ALA A 13 19.66 7.95 -5.68
CA ALA A 13 20.22 8.64 -6.83
C ALA A 13 21.39 7.84 -7.44
N ALA A 14 21.27 7.46 -8.71
CA ALA A 14 22.41 7.03 -9.51
C ALA A 14 23.00 8.26 -10.22
N THR A 15 24.29 8.52 -10.03
CA THR A 15 25.03 9.59 -10.71
C THR A 15 25.25 9.21 -12.17
N ILE A 16 24.73 10.00 -13.09
CA ILE A 16 24.96 9.86 -14.53
C ILE A 16 25.95 10.94 -14.98
N SER A 17 27.08 10.50 -15.52
CA SER A 17 28.06 11.37 -16.22
C SER A 17 27.53 11.64 -17.63
N PHE A 18 27.37 12.89 -17.99
CA PHE A 18 27.06 13.31 -19.36
C PHE A 18 28.34 13.39 -20.20
N THR A 19 28.38 12.65 -21.30
CA THR A 19 29.28 12.93 -22.40
C THR A 19 28.50 13.64 -23.49
N SER A 20 28.90 14.86 -23.80
CA SER A 20 28.40 15.64 -24.93
C SER A 20 28.76 14.97 -26.22
N CYS A 21 27.81 14.66 -27.10
CA CYS A 21 28.07 14.32 -28.51
C CYS A 21 27.66 15.51 -29.36
N ASP A 22 28.55 15.95 -30.24
CA ASP A 22 28.25 16.92 -31.31
C ASP A 22 27.34 16.27 -32.36
N ASP A 23 26.54 17.11 -33.04
CA ASP A 23 25.58 16.73 -34.08
C ASP A 23 26.31 16.16 -35.33
N ASP A 24 26.39 14.83 -35.43
CA ASP A 24 26.60 14.12 -36.67
C ASP A 24 25.65 12.93 -36.76
N ASP A 25 24.79 12.95 -37.76
CA ASP A 25 23.62 12.07 -37.98
C ASP A 25 23.93 10.59 -38.31
N ASP A 26 25.13 10.06 -38.03
CA ASP A 26 25.50 8.67 -38.31
C ASP A 26 26.28 8.01 -37.16
N CYS A 27 25.65 7.80 -36.00
CA CYS A 27 26.23 6.96 -34.94
C CYS A 27 25.46 5.63 -34.79
N PRO A 28 25.94 4.51 -35.40
CA PRO A 28 25.24 3.22 -35.30
C PRO A 28 25.31 2.56 -33.91
N THR A 29 25.88 3.24 -32.91
CA THR A 29 26.05 2.74 -31.54
C THR A 29 25.58 3.73 -30.47
N CYS A 30 24.69 4.68 -30.81
CA CYS A 30 24.08 5.51 -29.76
C CYS A 30 23.36 4.61 -28.78
N PRO A 31 23.72 4.63 -27.48
CA PRO A 31 22.91 3.94 -26.48
C PRO A 31 21.48 4.49 -26.55
N PRO A 32 20.45 3.64 -26.35
CA PRO A 32 19.09 4.12 -26.32
C PRO A 32 18.98 5.28 -25.32
N PRO A 33 18.15 6.30 -25.60
CA PRO A 33 18.03 7.44 -24.72
C PRO A 33 17.78 6.95 -23.31
N ALA A 34 18.60 7.45 -22.36
CA ALA A 34 18.49 7.06 -20.96
C ALA A 34 17.03 7.22 -20.54
N THR A 35 16.43 6.14 -20.10
CA THR A 35 15.06 6.18 -19.54
C THR A 35 15.10 7.15 -18.37
N ILE A 36 14.52 8.33 -18.53
CA ILE A 36 14.40 9.29 -17.43
C ILE A 36 13.58 8.61 -16.36
N VAL A 37 14.23 8.14 -15.30
CA VAL A 37 13.54 7.67 -14.12
C VAL A 37 12.85 8.90 -13.52
N GLN A 38 11.56 9.03 -13.76
CA GLN A 38 10.77 10.10 -13.15
C GLN A 38 10.71 9.84 -11.65
N ASN A 39 11.46 10.61 -10.87
CA ASN A 39 11.26 10.66 -9.44
C ASN A 39 9.88 11.23 -9.15
N GLY A 40 9.15 10.62 -8.26
CA GLY A 40 7.81 11.11 -7.94
C GLY A 40 7.02 10.18 -7.03
N VAL A 41 5.80 10.61 -6.74
CA VAL A 41 4.88 9.93 -5.85
C VAL A 41 3.57 9.65 -6.58
N TYR A 42 3.09 8.41 -6.50
CA TYR A 42 1.72 8.09 -6.88
C TYR A 42 0.76 8.48 -5.77
N VAL A 43 -0.35 9.11 -6.13
CA VAL A 43 -1.41 9.50 -5.20
C VAL A 43 -2.69 8.83 -5.66
N ILE A 44 -3.23 7.93 -4.83
CA ILE A 44 -4.56 7.38 -5.05
C ILE A 44 -5.59 8.26 -4.36
N ASN A 45 -6.65 8.58 -5.10
CA ASN A 45 -7.81 9.30 -4.59
C ASN A 45 -8.96 8.30 -4.52
N GLU A 46 -9.50 8.07 -3.34
CA GLU A 46 -10.54 7.05 -3.11
C GLU A 46 -11.84 7.33 -3.88
N GLY A 47 -12.12 8.60 -4.19
CA GLY A 47 -13.40 9.01 -4.75
C GLY A 47 -14.47 9.09 -3.67
N SER A 48 -15.69 8.66 -4.00
CA SER A 48 -16.79 8.63 -3.04
C SER A 48 -17.74 7.47 -3.31
N TYR A 49 -17.74 6.50 -2.42
CA TYR A 49 -18.67 5.36 -2.47
C TYR A 49 -20.13 5.80 -2.51
N TYR A 50 -20.53 6.73 -1.64
CA TYR A 50 -21.91 7.19 -1.53
C TYR A 50 -22.36 8.03 -2.73
N SER A 51 -21.47 8.88 -3.27
CA SER A 51 -21.76 9.75 -4.43
C SER A 51 -21.46 9.08 -5.76
N LYS A 52 -21.01 7.81 -5.77
CA LYS A 52 -20.62 7.05 -6.96
C LYS A 52 -19.56 7.79 -7.81
N ILE A 53 -18.63 8.45 -7.14
CA ILE A 53 -17.49 9.10 -7.78
C ILE A 53 -16.33 8.10 -7.77
N ASN A 54 -15.85 7.72 -8.94
CA ASN A 54 -14.70 6.85 -9.08
C ASN A 54 -13.44 7.48 -8.48
N GLY A 55 -12.57 6.63 -7.97
CA GLY A 55 -11.26 7.02 -7.58
C GLY A 55 -10.33 7.26 -8.78
N THR A 56 -9.22 7.92 -8.52
CA THR A 56 -8.22 8.24 -9.55
C THR A 56 -6.82 7.92 -9.07
N LEU A 57 -5.91 7.75 -10.02
CA LEU A 57 -4.48 7.69 -9.77
C LEU A 57 -3.84 8.95 -10.33
N ASP A 58 -3.21 9.74 -9.47
CA ASP A 58 -2.43 10.91 -9.85
C ASP A 58 -0.94 10.62 -9.70
N PHE A 59 -0.10 11.39 -10.37
CA PHE A 59 1.36 11.32 -10.23
C PHE A 59 1.93 12.70 -9.99
N LEU A 60 2.60 12.87 -8.85
CA LEU A 60 3.39 14.06 -8.52
C LEU A 60 4.84 13.78 -8.90
N GLY A 61 5.27 14.29 -10.06
CA GLY A 61 6.64 14.19 -10.54
C GLY A 61 7.54 15.24 -9.91
N TYR A 62 8.81 14.89 -9.69
CA TYR A 62 9.84 15.80 -9.23
C TYR A 62 11.00 15.83 -10.22
N ASP A 63 11.24 16.99 -10.81
CA ASP A 63 12.40 17.25 -11.65
C ASP A 63 13.57 17.72 -10.76
N VAL A 64 14.52 16.84 -10.54
CA VAL A 64 15.69 17.10 -9.70
C VAL A 64 16.57 18.20 -10.28
N ALA A 65 16.70 18.27 -11.62
CA ALA A 65 17.60 19.22 -12.28
C ALA A 65 17.10 20.67 -12.14
N ASN A 66 15.78 20.85 -12.23
CA ASN A 66 15.15 22.17 -12.17
C ASN A 66 14.52 22.45 -10.78
N ASN A 67 14.57 21.50 -9.86
CA ASN A 67 13.94 21.58 -8.54
C ASN A 67 12.44 21.99 -8.64
N THR A 68 11.70 21.35 -9.54
CA THR A 68 10.30 21.65 -9.80
C THR A 68 9.42 20.44 -9.64
N TYR A 69 8.17 20.68 -9.25
CA TYR A 69 7.15 19.65 -9.14
C TYR A 69 6.11 19.82 -10.24
N SER A 70 5.61 18.70 -10.75
CA SER A 70 4.52 18.65 -11.71
C SER A 70 3.48 17.63 -11.30
N MET A 71 2.19 17.99 -11.34
CA MET A 71 1.09 17.07 -11.03
C MET A 71 0.40 16.64 -12.31
N THR A 72 0.41 15.33 -12.58
CA THR A 72 -0.42 14.72 -13.63
C THR A 72 -1.60 14.05 -12.97
N ARG A 73 -2.80 14.56 -13.23
CA ARG A 73 -4.04 14.05 -12.65
C ARG A 73 -4.64 12.94 -13.49
N ASN A 74 -5.31 11.99 -12.82
CA ASN A 74 -6.05 10.87 -13.42
C ASN A 74 -5.23 10.12 -14.49
N ILE A 75 -3.95 9.87 -14.16
CA ILE A 75 -3.00 9.26 -15.10
C ILE A 75 -3.40 7.85 -15.51
N PHE A 76 -4.12 7.13 -14.65
CA PHE A 76 -4.59 5.79 -14.97
C PHE A 76 -5.56 5.82 -16.16
N GLU A 77 -6.60 6.64 -16.10
CA GLU A 77 -7.61 6.72 -17.13
C GLU A 77 -7.04 7.29 -18.45
N SER A 78 -6.19 8.33 -18.34
CA SER A 78 -5.57 8.94 -19.52
C SER A 78 -4.73 7.97 -20.33
N VAL A 79 -4.06 7.01 -19.67
CA VAL A 79 -3.20 6.02 -20.33
C VAL A 79 -3.94 4.75 -20.74
N ASN A 80 -4.97 4.35 -19.96
CA ASN A 80 -5.62 3.06 -20.14
C ASN A 80 -6.99 3.15 -20.83
N GLY A 81 -7.53 4.37 -21.07
CA GLY A 81 -8.81 4.58 -21.73
C GLY A 81 -10.02 4.05 -20.93
N ARG A 82 -9.83 3.79 -19.63
CA ARG A 82 -10.88 3.35 -18.70
C ARG A 82 -10.62 3.90 -17.31
N SER A 83 -11.68 4.06 -16.54
CA SER A 83 -11.57 4.46 -15.12
C SER A 83 -10.81 3.41 -14.30
N LEU A 84 -10.12 3.88 -13.26
CA LEU A 84 -9.56 2.99 -12.22
C LEU A 84 -10.67 2.25 -11.48
N GLY A 85 -11.81 2.91 -11.26
CA GLY A 85 -12.97 2.37 -10.58
C GLY A 85 -13.20 3.00 -9.21
N GLY A 86 -14.25 2.54 -8.53
CA GLY A 86 -14.63 3.08 -7.23
C GLY A 86 -13.79 2.50 -6.09
N THR A 87 -13.54 3.35 -5.12
CA THR A 87 -12.94 3.00 -3.83
C THR A 87 -11.59 2.26 -3.96
N PRO A 88 -10.57 2.81 -4.67
CA PRO A 88 -9.21 2.33 -4.51
C PRO A 88 -8.73 2.67 -3.10
N ASN A 89 -8.35 1.66 -2.33
CA ASN A 89 -8.03 1.82 -0.91
C ASN A 89 -6.54 1.93 -0.65
N ASP A 90 -5.75 1.14 -1.36
CA ASP A 90 -4.31 1.08 -1.14
C ASP A 90 -3.55 0.87 -2.44
N ALA A 91 -2.30 1.34 -2.45
CA ALA A 91 -1.38 1.16 -3.55
C ALA A 91 0.05 0.92 -3.06
N LEU A 92 0.68 -0.11 -3.58
CA LEU A 92 2.01 -0.55 -3.19
C LEU A 92 2.88 -0.79 -4.43
N ILE A 93 4.12 -0.26 -4.42
CA ILE A 93 5.10 -0.56 -5.46
C ILE A 93 5.87 -1.83 -5.06
N VAL A 94 5.83 -2.84 -5.95
CA VAL A 94 6.58 -4.08 -5.81
C VAL A 94 7.77 -4.07 -6.76
N GLY A 95 8.96 -4.17 -6.19
CA GLY A 95 10.20 -3.89 -6.92
C GLY A 95 10.16 -2.46 -7.47
N ASP A 96 10.81 -2.24 -8.60
CA ASP A 96 10.90 -0.90 -9.18
C ASP A 96 9.87 -0.65 -10.30
N SER A 97 9.08 -1.66 -10.67
CA SER A 97 8.34 -1.64 -11.94
C SER A 97 6.84 -1.93 -11.83
N VAL A 98 6.36 -2.41 -10.71
CA VAL A 98 4.96 -2.85 -10.56
C VAL A 98 4.26 -2.04 -9.47
N LEU A 99 3.25 -1.26 -9.85
CA LEU A 99 2.32 -0.64 -8.93
C LEU A 99 1.09 -1.54 -8.81
N CYS A 100 0.84 -2.07 -7.62
CA CYS A 100 -0.35 -2.84 -7.27
C CYS A 100 -1.36 -1.90 -6.63
N ILE A 101 -2.63 -1.97 -7.04
CA ILE A 101 -3.70 -1.11 -6.50
C ILE A 101 -4.88 -1.98 -6.09
N ALA A 102 -5.29 -1.91 -4.84
CA ALA A 102 -6.52 -2.55 -4.35
C ALA A 102 -7.72 -1.67 -4.65
N VAL A 103 -8.65 -2.15 -5.49
CA VAL A 103 -9.84 -1.40 -5.93
C VAL A 103 -11.09 -2.15 -5.47
N ALA A 104 -11.68 -1.71 -4.36
CA ALA A 104 -12.70 -2.46 -3.64
C ALA A 104 -14.00 -2.62 -4.43
N ASP A 105 -14.56 -1.56 -5.00
CA ASP A 105 -15.82 -1.62 -5.74
C ASP A 105 -15.70 -2.40 -7.04
N GLU A 106 -14.50 -2.44 -7.61
CA GLU A 106 -14.21 -3.22 -8.81
C GLU A 106 -13.79 -4.65 -8.52
N LYS A 107 -13.71 -5.02 -7.24
CA LYS A 107 -13.38 -6.36 -6.77
C LYS A 107 -12.09 -6.91 -7.39
N ARG A 108 -11.04 -6.11 -7.42
CA ARG A 108 -9.75 -6.52 -7.99
C ARG A 108 -8.55 -5.82 -7.39
N VAL A 109 -7.41 -6.47 -7.51
CA VAL A 109 -6.09 -5.85 -7.43
C VAL A 109 -5.59 -5.61 -8.84
N GLU A 110 -5.34 -4.35 -9.19
CA GLU A 110 -4.84 -3.90 -10.48
C GLU A 110 -3.31 -3.90 -10.49
N PHE A 111 -2.68 -4.32 -11.61
CA PHE A 111 -1.23 -4.29 -11.79
C PHE A 111 -0.88 -3.31 -12.89
N VAL A 112 -0.12 -2.29 -12.54
CA VAL A 112 0.24 -1.17 -13.42
C VAL A 112 1.76 -1.09 -13.53
N ASN A 113 2.28 -0.94 -14.73
CA ASN A 113 3.69 -0.69 -14.93
C ASN A 113 4.04 0.74 -14.52
N THR A 114 5.01 0.92 -13.62
CA THR A 114 5.38 2.23 -13.05
C THR A 114 5.97 3.19 -14.08
N THR A 115 6.62 2.70 -15.14
CA THR A 115 7.20 3.54 -16.19
C THR A 115 6.13 3.98 -17.20
N THR A 116 5.41 3.02 -17.78
CA THR A 116 4.44 3.29 -18.85
C THR A 116 3.06 3.70 -18.36
N LYS A 117 2.77 3.51 -17.08
CA LYS A 117 1.45 3.73 -16.43
C LYS A 117 0.35 2.82 -17.00
N LYS A 118 0.71 1.83 -17.83
CA LYS A 118 -0.24 0.88 -18.40
C LYS A 118 -0.57 -0.22 -17.41
N ALA A 119 -1.86 -0.46 -17.23
CA ALA A 119 -2.38 -1.65 -16.59
C ALA A 119 -2.20 -2.84 -17.54
N TYR A 120 -1.73 -3.96 -17.02
CA TYR A 120 -1.42 -5.14 -17.83
C TYR A 120 -1.94 -6.45 -17.25
N ALA A 121 -2.40 -6.44 -16.01
CA ALA A 121 -3.04 -7.57 -15.34
C ALA A 121 -3.95 -7.09 -14.21
N ALA A 122 -4.89 -7.95 -13.81
CA ALA A 122 -5.69 -7.78 -12.62
C ALA A 122 -6.02 -9.14 -12.00
N VAL A 123 -6.14 -9.21 -10.67
CA VAL A 123 -6.58 -10.40 -9.94
C VAL A 123 -7.89 -10.07 -9.24
N SER A 124 -8.92 -10.89 -9.48
CA SER A 124 -10.22 -10.72 -8.83
C SER A 124 -10.16 -11.15 -7.37
N ILE A 125 -10.47 -10.21 -6.48
CA ILE A 125 -10.63 -10.41 -5.04
C ILE A 125 -11.82 -9.58 -4.61
N ASP A 126 -12.76 -10.17 -3.88
CA ASP A 126 -13.93 -9.44 -3.40
C ASP A 126 -13.51 -8.44 -2.31
N THR A 127 -13.94 -7.19 -2.47
CA THR A 127 -13.69 -6.07 -1.54
C THR A 127 -12.26 -6.02 -0.98
N PRO A 128 -11.20 -5.98 -1.84
CA PRO A 128 -9.82 -5.88 -1.36
C PRO A 128 -9.60 -4.55 -0.64
N ARG A 129 -8.80 -4.57 0.43
CA ARG A 129 -8.57 -3.38 1.26
C ARG A 129 -7.13 -2.91 1.17
N GLU A 130 -6.20 -3.60 1.80
CA GLU A 130 -4.81 -3.18 1.88
C GLU A 130 -3.86 -4.29 1.43
N LEU A 131 -2.66 -3.88 1.07
CA LEU A 131 -1.65 -4.67 0.43
C LEU A 131 -0.40 -4.77 1.31
N ALA A 132 0.22 -5.94 1.39
CA ALA A 132 1.52 -6.11 2.03
C ALA A 132 2.46 -6.92 1.14
N TYR A 133 3.71 -6.48 1.09
CA TYR A 133 4.77 -7.13 0.35
C TYR A 133 6.08 -7.06 1.13
N GLU A 134 6.82 -8.15 1.15
CA GLU A 134 8.17 -8.19 1.70
C GLU A 134 9.18 -8.29 0.57
N SER A 135 10.17 -7.42 0.58
CA SER A 135 11.21 -7.38 -0.45
C SER A 135 11.91 -8.74 -0.59
N GLY A 136 12.05 -9.20 -1.82
CA GLY A 136 12.59 -10.52 -2.13
C GLY A 136 11.60 -11.68 -2.05
N SER A 137 10.37 -11.44 -1.59
CA SER A 137 9.27 -12.41 -1.67
C SER A 137 8.71 -12.46 -3.10
N ASN A 138 8.09 -13.60 -3.45
CA ASN A 138 7.27 -13.70 -4.67
C ASN A 138 5.79 -13.48 -4.40
N TYR A 139 5.40 -13.08 -3.20
CA TYR A 139 4.00 -13.03 -2.81
C TYR A 139 3.57 -11.65 -2.33
N LEU A 140 2.44 -11.18 -2.88
CA LEU A 140 1.67 -10.05 -2.39
C LEU A 140 0.50 -10.57 -1.55
N TYR A 141 0.30 -9.98 -0.38
CA TYR A 141 -0.82 -10.31 0.50
C TYR A 141 -1.85 -9.19 0.46
N VAL A 142 -3.13 -9.57 0.55
CA VAL A 142 -4.27 -8.65 0.41
C VAL A 142 -5.28 -8.93 1.52
N SER A 143 -5.58 -7.94 2.34
CA SER A 143 -6.71 -7.99 3.27
C SER A 143 -8.03 -7.71 2.53
N SER A 144 -9.12 -8.26 3.04
CA SER A 144 -10.44 -8.09 2.41
C SER A 144 -11.56 -7.98 3.45
N TYR A 145 -12.58 -7.22 3.12
CA TYR A 145 -13.81 -7.13 3.92
C TYR A 145 -14.63 -8.43 3.91
N THR A 146 -14.25 -9.42 3.11
CA THR A 146 -14.81 -10.78 3.28
C THR A 146 -14.38 -11.45 4.58
N GLY A 147 -13.40 -10.85 5.28
CA GLY A 147 -12.78 -11.41 6.49
C GLY A 147 -11.67 -12.41 6.19
N LYS A 148 -11.21 -12.47 4.94
CA LYS A 148 -10.12 -13.34 4.48
C LYS A 148 -8.89 -12.53 4.08
N VAL A 149 -7.74 -13.21 4.09
CA VAL A 149 -6.49 -12.74 3.49
C VAL A 149 -6.19 -13.58 2.26
N TYR A 150 -5.82 -12.92 1.18
CA TYR A 150 -5.42 -13.56 -0.08
C TYR A 150 -3.91 -13.43 -0.28
N LYS A 151 -3.32 -14.44 -0.90
CA LYS A 151 -1.92 -14.48 -1.32
C LYS A 151 -1.87 -14.57 -2.84
N ILE A 152 -1.25 -13.59 -3.48
CA ILE A 152 -1.07 -13.52 -4.93
C ILE A 152 0.37 -13.86 -5.26
N ASP A 153 0.57 -14.79 -6.19
CA ASP A 153 1.88 -15.04 -6.80
C ASP A 153 2.20 -13.91 -7.80
N MET A 154 3.31 -13.21 -7.57
CA MET A 154 3.71 -12.04 -8.35
C MET A 154 4.29 -12.40 -9.71
N THR A 155 4.70 -13.64 -9.93
CA THR A 155 5.16 -14.13 -11.24
C THR A 155 3.99 -14.43 -12.16
N THR A 156 3.02 -15.20 -11.67
CA THR A 156 1.84 -15.64 -12.46
C THR A 156 0.68 -14.66 -12.39
N ARG A 157 0.64 -13.81 -11.37
CA ARG A 157 -0.48 -12.90 -11.05
C ARG A 157 -1.80 -13.64 -10.89
N THR A 158 -1.73 -14.69 -10.09
CA THR A 158 -2.88 -15.52 -9.72
C THR A 158 -2.94 -15.71 -8.21
N ILE A 159 -4.11 -16.04 -7.70
CA ILE A 159 -4.28 -16.38 -6.28
C ILE A 159 -3.52 -17.69 -6.01
N ALA A 160 -2.48 -17.61 -5.18
CA ALA A 160 -1.69 -18.75 -4.70
C ALA A 160 -2.27 -19.38 -3.41
N GLY A 161 -3.19 -18.67 -2.75
CA GLY A 161 -3.86 -19.16 -1.55
C GLY A 161 -4.79 -18.12 -0.94
N GLU A 162 -5.72 -18.58 -0.12
CA GLU A 162 -6.59 -17.77 0.70
C GLU A 162 -6.68 -18.34 2.12
N SER A 163 -6.89 -17.49 3.11
CA SER A 163 -7.12 -17.93 4.48
C SER A 163 -8.56 -18.42 4.66
N GLU A 164 -8.79 -19.18 5.74
CA GLU A 164 -10.13 -19.24 6.32
C GLU A 164 -10.58 -17.82 6.71
N LYS A 165 -11.87 -17.67 7.02
CA LYS A 165 -12.38 -16.41 7.54
C LYS A 165 -11.79 -16.18 8.93
N VAL A 166 -10.97 -15.13 9.08
CA VAL A 166 -10.21 -14.84 10.31
C VAL A 166 -10.72 -13.60 11.05
N GLY A 167 -11.62 -12.86 10.44
CA GLY A 167 -12.22 -11.66 11.00
C GLY A 167 -13.50 -11.27 10.28
N ALA A 168 -13.85 -9.99 10.37
CA ALA A 168 -14.97 -9.42 9.63
C ALA A 168 -14.43 -8.42 8.57
N ASN A 169 -14.42 -7.13 8.88
CA ASN A 169 -13.87 -6.11 8.00
C ASN A 169 -12.36 -5.98 8.30
N LEU A 170 -11.55 -6.69 7.52
CA LEU A 170 -10.09 -6.60 7.65
C LEU A 170 -9.60 -5.32 6.95
N GLU A 171 -8.77 -4.56 7.65
CA GLU A 171 -8.12 -3.34 7.16
C GLU A 171 -6.60 -3.59 7.02
N GLY A 172 -5.77 -2.77 7.63
CA GLY A 172 -4.31 -2.81 7.54
C GLY A 172 -3.71 -4.21 7.61
N ILE A 173 -2.73 -4.46 6.75
CA ILE A 173 -1.98 -5.72 6.71
C ILE A 173 -0.48 -5.43 6.59
N ALA A 174 0.34 -6.14 7.36
CA ALA A 174 1.80 -6.10 7.25
C ALA A 174 2.38 -7.52 7.25
N VAL A 175 3.45 -7.70 6.47
CA VAL A 175 4.23 -8.94 6.47
C VAL A 175 5.56 -8.71 7.18
N ALA A 176 5.96 -9.64 8.05
CA ALA A 176 7.24 -9.64 8.75
C ALA A 176 7.79 -11.06 8.82
N GLY A 177 8.68 -11.40 7.88
CA GLY A 177 9.17 -12.76 7.71
C GLY A 177 8.04 -13.74 7.42
N ASN A 178 7.91 -14.78 8.23
CA ASN A 178 6.84 -15.77 8.05
C ASN A 178 5.55 -15.45 8.82
N LYS A 179 5.31 -14.17 9.15
CA LYS A 179 4.12 -13.72 9.85
C LYS A 179 3.41 -12.62 9.08
N LEU A 180 2.08 -12.66 9.11
CA LEU A 180 1.22 -11.55 8.70
C LEU A 180 0.51 -11.02 9.94
N TYR A 181 0.38 -9.71 10.01
CA TYR A 181 -0.40 -9.01 11.02
C TYR A 181 -1.53 -8.29 10.31
N VAL A 182 -2.78 -8.56 10.69
CA VAL A 182 -3.96 -8.07 9.98
C VAL A 182 -4.93 -7.44 10.96
N CYS A 183 -5.26 -6.19 10.74
CA CYS A 183 -6.22 -5.45 11.56
C CYS A 183 -7.64 -5.97 11.31
N ASN A 184 -8.32 -6.44 12.36
CA ASN A 184 -9.73 -6.78 12.34
C ASN A 184 -10.52 -5.60 12.93
N SER A 185 -10.91 -4.66 12.09
CA SER A 185 -11.38 -3.33 12.50
C SER A 185 -12.77 -3.37 13.16
N CYS A 186 -13.79 -3.75 12.42
CA CYS A 186 -15.15 -3.77 12.91
C CYS A 186 -15.98 -4.90 12.30
N ASN A 187 -17.10 -5.19 12.94
CA ASN A 187 -18.13 -6.10 12.45
C ASN A 187 -19.04 -5.41 11.42
N PRO A 188 -19.86 -6.16 10.66
CA PRO A 188 -20.79 -5.58 9.69
C PRO A 188 -21.84 -4.65 10.32
N ASP A 189 -22.11 -4.78 11.60
CA ASP A 189 -23.00 -3.90 12.39
C ASP A 189 -22.29 -2.66 12.95
N TYR A 190 -21.03 -2.43 12.54
CA TYR A 190 -20.16 -1.34 12.98
C TYR A 190 -19.76 -1.38 14.47
N THR A 191 -19.95 -2.49 15.16
CA THR A 191 -19.30 -2.70 16.46
C THR A 191 -17.80 -2.91 16.25
N TYR A 192 -16.97 -2.27 17.07
CA TYR A 192 -15.52 -2.30 16.90
C TYR A 192 -14.92 -3.58 17.50
N ASN A 193 -14.05 -4.19 16.74
CA ASN A 193 -13.17 -5.24 17.22
C ASN A 193 -11.91 -4.64 17.87
N LYS A 194 -11.15 -5.45 18.58
CA LYS A 194 -9.93 -5.05 19.31
C LYS A 194 -8.83 -6.10 19.16
N ASN A 195 -8.68 -6.61 17.96
CA ASN A 195 -7.64 -7.58 17.69
C ASN A 195 -6.96 -7.36 16.35
N VAL A 196 -5.65 -7.57 16.37
CA VAL A 196 -4.85 -7.84 15.19
C VAL A 196 -4.69 -9.36 15.11
N VAL A 197 -5.02 -9.92 13.95
CA VAL A 197 -4.87 -11.36 13.70
C VAL A 197 -3.44 -11.62 13.21
N GLU A 198 -2.71 -12.50 13.89
CA GLU A 198 -1.44 -13.02 13.39
C GLU A 198 -1.69 -14.31 12.59
N LEU A 199 -1.21 -14.34 11.34
CA LEU A 199 -1.25 -15.51 10.47
C LEU A 199 0.17 -15.99 10.12
N ASN A 200 0.29 -17.24 9.76
CA ASN A 200 1.49 -17.75 9.10
C ASN A 200 1.48 -17.32 7.63
N ALA A 201 2.49 -16.59 7.17
CA ALA A 201 2.54 -16.03 5.81
C ALA A 201 2.63 -17.12 4.71
N SER A 202 3.23 -18.28 5.02
CA SER A 202 3.35 -19.37 4.06
C SER A 202 2.03 -20.12 3.86
N THR A 203 1.33 -20.46 4.95
CA THR A 203 0.13 -21.32 4.95
C THR A 203 -1.18 -20.56 5.04
N LEU A 204 -1.14 -19.28 5.45
CA LEU A 204 -2.29 -18.43 5.80
C LEU A 204 -3.12 -18.94 6.99
N ALA A 205 -2.61 -19.92 7.73
CA ALA A 205 -3.24 -20.41 8.95
C ALA A 205 -3.14 -19.34 10.07
N LYS A 206 -4.23 -19.19 10.83
CA LYS A 206 -4.26 -18.31 12.00
C LYS A 206 -3.38 -18.87 13.11
N ASN A 207 -2.46 -18.05 13.61
CA ASN A 207 -1.63 -18.37 14.77
C ASN A 207 -2.32 -17.94 16.07
N GLN A 208 -2.74 -16.65 16.15
CA GLN A 208 -3.35 -16.07 17.35
C GLN A 208 -4.09 -14.76 17.05
N ASP A 209 -4.84 -14.29 18.03
CA ASP A 209 -5.31 -12.91 18.12
C ASP A 209 -4.41 -12.14 19.10
N ILE A 210 -4.04 -10.92 18.74
CA ILE A 210 -3.33 -9.97 19.60
C ILE A 210 -4.34 -8.91 20.00
N GLU A 211 -4.68 -8.84 21.29
CA GLU A 211 -5.61 -7.83 21.80
C GLU A 211 -4.96 -6.45 21.76
N VAL A 212 -5.65 -5.49 21.12
CA VAL A 212 -5.22 -4.09 20.92
C VAL A 212 -6.32 -3.13 21.31
N VAL A 213 -6.11 -1.82 21.18
CA VAL A 213 -7.17 -0.81 21.34
C VAL A 213 -8.25 -1.01 20.27
N ASP A 214 -9.48 -0.61 20.57
CA ASP A 214 -10.66 -0.76 19.71
C ASP A 214 -10.41 -0.18 18.30
N ASN A 215 -10.94 -0.86 17.28
CA ASN A 215 -10.95 -0.41 15.90
C ASN A 215 -9.52 -0.27 15.31
N PRO A 216 -8.70 -1.35 15.28
CA PRO A 216 -7.42 -1.32 14.59
C PRO A 216 -7.63 -1.17 13.08
N VAL A 217 -6.93 -0.22 12.46
CA VAL A 217 -7.12 0.14 11.05
C VAL A 217 -5.84 0.08 10.24
N ASP A 218 -4.67 0.22 10.87
CA ASP A 218 -3.41 0.21 10.15
C ASP A 218 -2.32 -0.50 10.95
N VAL A 219 -1.40 -1.17 10.25
CA VAL A 219 -0.29 -1.91 10.84
C VAL A 219 0.95 -1.77 9.97
N ILE A 220 2.09 -1.46 10.58
CA ILE A 220 3.36 -1.23 9.88
C ILE A 220 4.44 -2.15 10.46
N ASN A 221 5.14 -2.87 9.58
CA ASN A 221 6.37 -3.56 9.92
C ASN A 221 7.56 -2.59 9.88
N ALA A 222 8.17 -2.33 11.02
CA ALA A 222 9.38 -1.52 11.16
C ALA A 222 10.67 -2.36 11.35
N GLY A 223 10.65 -3.62 10.94
CA GLY A 223 11.76 -4.57 11.06
C GLY A 223 11.87 -5.17 12.46
N SER A 224 12.20 -4.37 13.47
CA SER A 224 12.35 -4.82 14.86
C SER A 224 11.08 -4.70 15.71
N ALA A 225 10.03 -4.11 15.18
CA ALA A 225 8.75 -3.91 15.85
C ALA A 225 7.60 -3.81 14.83
N ILE A 226 6.40 -4.08 15.29
CA ILE A 226 5.15 -3.84 14.55
C ILE A 226 4.44 -2.67 15.22
N PHE A 227 4.10 -1.64 14.45
CA PHE A 227 3.27 -0.54 14.93
C PHE A 227 1.82 -0.76 14.49
N ILE A 228 0.89 -0.50 15.37
CA ILE A 228 -0.55 -0.73 15.18
C ILE A 228 -1.28 0.56 15.49
N LEU A 229 -2.06 1.08 14.55
CA LEU A 229 -2.96 2.21 14.74
C LEU A 229 -4.38 1.70 14.95
N SER A 230 -4.96 2.05 16.06
CA SER A 230 -6.36 1.82 16.38
C SER A 230 -7.09 3.17 16.50
N MET A 231 -8.26 3.30 15.88
CA MET A 231 -9.02 4.56 15.87
C MET A 231 -9.86 4.79 17.14
N GLY A 232 -9.81 3.83 18.07
CA GLY A 232 -10.66 3.90 19.26
C GLY A 232 -12.14 3.74 18.93
N ASN A 233 -12.99 4.29 19.78
CA ASN A 233 -14.44 4.13 19.62
C ASN A 233 -15.16 5.45 19.25
N TYR A 234 -14.38 6.47 18.87
CA TYR A 234 -14.88 7.84 18.58
C TYR A 234 -15.66 8.50 19.72
N ALA A 235 -15.45 8.04 20.96
CA ALA A 235 -16.08 8.56 22.16
C ALA A 235 -15.04 8.73 23.29
N ASP A 236 -14.96 7.80 24.22
CA ASP A 236 -14.07 7.85 25.39
C ASP A 236 -12.69 7.17 25.16
N LYS A 237 -12.55 6.37 24.11
CA LYS A 237 -11.28 5.75 23.74
C LYS A 237 -10.66 6.47 22.56
N PRO A 238 -9.56 7.19 22.74
CA PRO A 238 -8.91 7.95 21.66
C PRO A 238 -8.22 7.02 20.65
N ALA A 239 -7.97 7.57 19.48
CA ALA A 239 -7.08 6.94 18.51
C ALA A 239 -5.67 6.79 19.09
N THR A 240 -5.10 5.60 18.96
CA THR A 240 -3.90 5.20 19.70
C THR A 240 -2.95 4.41 18.81
N VAL A 241 -1.66 4.70 18.89
CA VAL A 241 -0.61 3.88 18.30
C VAL A 241 0.02 3.01 19.37
N GLN A 242 0.08 1.72 19.08
CA GLN A 242 0.72 0.71 19.92
C GLN A 242 1.92 0.10 19.19
N MET A 243 2.91 -0.35 19.93
CA MET A 243 4.09 -1.07 19.43
C MET A 243 4.10 -2.48 20.00
N LEU A 244 4.12 -3.47 19.12
CA LEU A 244 4.41 -4.86 19.45
C LEU A 244 5.88 -5.13 19.17
N LYS A 245 6.64 -5.43 20.24
CA LYS A 245 8.06 -5.78 20.18
C LYS A 245 8.35 -6.91 21.13
N ASP A 246 9.08 -7.91 20.68
CA ASP A 246 9.46 -9.11 21.45
C ASP A 246 8.26 -9.77 22.18
N GLY A 247 7.10 -9.78 21.53
CA GLY A 247 5.84 -10.30 22.07
C GLY A 247 5.15 -9.41 23.09
N GLN A 248 5.70 -8.24 23.38
CA GLN A 248 5.13 -7.26 24.33
C GLN A 248 4.47 -6.11 23.58
N LEU A 249 3.22 -5.80 23.94
CA LEU A 249 2.47 -4.67 23.42
C LEU A 249 2.59 -3.48 24.39
N SER A 250 2.93 -2.31 23.84
CA SER A 250 3.03 -1.05 24.59
C SER A 250 2.38 0.10 23.82
N THR A 251 1.79 1.06 24.53
CA THR A 251 1.24 2.27 23.92
C THR A 251 2.36 3.29 23.68
N ILE A 252 2.42 3.82 22.45
CA ILE A 252 3.38 4.86 22.05
C ILE A 252 2.79 6.26 22.27
N GLY A 253 1.53 6.45 21.86
CA GLY A 253 0.85 7.75 21.97
C GLY A 253 -0.45 7.76 21.19
N ASN A 254 -1.08 8.93 21.15
CA ASN A 254 -2.33 9.14 20.41
C ASN A 254 -2.03 9.70 19.02
N ALA A 255 -2.63 9.11 17.99
CA ALA A 255 -2.56 9.60 16.63
C ALA A 255 -3.71 9.04 15.80
N ILE A 256 -4.03 9.73 14.71
CA ILE A 256 -5.03 9.30 13.73
C ILE A 256 -4.42 8.84 12.41
N MET A 257 -3.12 9.05 12.24
CA MET A 257 -2.34 8.60 11.09
C MET A 257 -0.93 8.26 11.55
N MET A 258 -0.32 7.28 10.90
CA MET A 258 1.09 6.96 11.11
C MET A 258 1.77 6.64 9.77
N ALA A 259 3.07 6.88 9.71
CA ALA A 259 3.93 6.50 8.61
C ALA A 259 5.32 6.16 9.12
N TYR A 260 5.99 5.20 8.52
CA TYR A 260 7.33 4.78 8.92
C TYR A 260 8.34 5.01 7.79
N ASP A 261 9.40 5.72 8.10
CA ASP A 261 10.57 5.87 7.24
C ASP A 261 11.60 4.80 7.60
N ALA A 262 11.75 3.81 6.74
CA ALA A 262 12.68 2.71 6.96
C ALA A 262 14.16 3.13 6.89
N ASN A 263 14.49 4.18 6.12
CA ASN A 263 15.86 4.68 5.99
C ASN A 263 16.29 5.44 7.24
N LEU A 264 15.43 6.32 7.74
CA LEU A 264 15.67 7.11 8.93
C LEU A 264 15.30 6.34 10.21
N LYS A 265 14.64 5.21 10.11
CA LYS A 265 14.07 4.41 11.23
C LYS A 265 13.20 5.27 12.14
N ARG A 266 12.32 6.07 11.54
CA ARG A 266 11.44 7.01 12.26
C ARG A 266 9.98 6.70 11.99
N LEU A 267 9.20 6.65 13.07
CA LEU A 267 7.75 6.66 13.02
C LEU A 267 7.26 8.11 13.09
N TYR A 268 6.49 8.52 12.12
CA TYR A 268 5.77 9.79 12.11
C TYR A 268 4.33 9.54 12.53
N MET A 269 3.83 10.36 13.42
CA MET A 269 2.48 10.25 13.96
C MET A 269 1.79 11.61 13.83
N VAL A 270 0.56 11.62 13.30
CA VAL A 270 -0.25 12.82 13.21
C VAL A 270 -1.35 12.74 14.24
N ASN A 271 -1.37 13.71 15.14
CA ASN A 271 -2.43 13.93 16.12
C ASN A 271 -3.24 15.17 15.71
N VAL A 272 -4.53 15.20 16.07
CA VAL A 272 -5.45 16.33 15.83
C VAL A 272 -5.85 16.94 17.16
#